data_5b284add9f555a4688ad5621707c1156
#
_entry.id   5b284add9f555a4688ad5621707c1156
#
_cell.length_a   1.000
_cell.length_b   1.000
_cell.length_c   1.000
_cell.angle_alpha   90.00
_cell.angle_beta   90.00
_cell.angle_gamma   90.00
#
_symmetry.space_group_name_H-M   'P 1'
#
loop_
_entity.id
_entity.type
_entity.pdbx_description
1 polymer ?
#
loop_
_entity_poly.entity_id
_entity_poly.type
_entity_poly.pdbx_seq_one_letter_code
_entity_poly.pdbx_strand_id
1 'polypeptide(L)' 'MENEMKIAVQIADATGDTVVEMTQAETLDLVEQNSSLWVFMEGRLVSAATLANANWNEMAENESTVQLFPGLVGGI' A
#
# COMPACT_ATOMS: atom_id res chain seq x y z
N MET A 1 -8.16 12.68 19.68
CA MET A 1 -8.32 12.32 18.61
C MET A 1 -7.19 11.91 17.87
N GLU A 2 -7.26 10.93 17.20
CA GLU A 2 -6.21 10.44 16.61
C GLU A 2 -5.90 11.13 15.41
N ASN A 3 -4.75 11.40 15.09
CA ASN A 3 -4.37 11.98 13.87
C ASN A 3 -3.82 10.94 13.01
N GLU A 4 -4.70 10.24 12.35
CA GLU A 4 -4.21 9.20 11.49
C GLU A 4 -3.73 9.81 10.23
N MET A 5 -2.47 9.66 9.95
CA MET A 5 -1.87 10.19 8.73
C MET A 5 -2.24 9.31 7.56
N LYS A 6 -2.40 9.93 6.41
CA LYS A 6 -2.71 9.20 5.18
C LYS A 6 -1.60 9.39 4.18
N ILE A 7 -1.38 8.37 3.39
CA ILE A 7 -0.34 8.36 2.38
C ILE A 7 -0.98 8.02 1.06
N ALA A 8 -0.46 8.57 -0.01
CA ALA A 8 -0.99 8.25 -1.34
C ALA A 8 -0.67 6.80 -1.65
N VAL A 9 -1.69 6.02 -1.91
CA VAL A 9 -1.58 4.62 -2.27
C VAL A 9 -2.04 4.48 -3.70
N GLN A 10 -1.14 4.07 -4.57
CA GLN A 10 -1.47 3.90 -5.98
C GLN A 10 -1.88 2.46 -6.21
N ILE A 11 -3.07 2.26 -6.69
CA ILE A 11 -3.59 0.92 -6.92
C ILE A 11 -3.70 0.72 -8.41
N ALA A 12 -2.91 -0.20 -8.93
CA ALA A 12 -2.91 -0.51 -10.35
C ALA A 12 -3.91 -1.60 -10.63
N ASP A 13 -4.66 -1.45 -11.71
CA ASP A 13 -5.53 -2.55 -12.10
C ASP A 13 -5.67 -2.52 -13.61
N ALA A 14 -6.50 -3.39 -14.13
CA ALA A 14 -6.60 -3.58 -15.57
C ALA A 14 -7.13 -2.34 -16.28
N THR A 15 -7.85 -1.50 -15.58
CA THR A 15 -8.43 -0.32 -16.21
C THR A 15 -7.61 0.93 -15.98
N GLY A 16 -6.50 0.82 -15.27
CA GLY A 16 -5.64 1.97 -15.02
C GLY A 16 -5.25 2.05 -13.57
N ASP A 17 -4.65 3.18 -13.20
CA ASP A 17 -4.19 3.36 -11.84
C ASP A 17 -5.11 4.30 -11.11
N THR A 18 -5.33 4.02 -9.85
CA THR A 18 -6.11 4.89 -8.98
C THR A 18 -5.25 5.27 -7.79
N VAL A 19 -5.24 6.54 -7.42
CA VAL A 19 -4.49 6.99 -6.26
C VAL A 19 -5.49 7.39 -5.18
N VAL A 20 -5.37 6.78 -4.00
CA VAL A 20 -6.27 7.04 -2.89
C VAL A 20 -5.42 7.30 -1.67
N GLU A 21 -5.81 8.27 -0.85
CA GLU A 21 -5.09 8.49 0.39
C GLU A 21 -5.66 7.58 1.45
N MET A 22 -4.78 6.81 2.08
CA MET A 22 -5.20 5.80 3.04
C MET A 22 -4.33 5.83 4.27
N THR A 23 -4.93 5.46 5.40
CA THR A 23 -4.16 5.28 6.62
C THR A 23 -3.46 3.93 6.56
N GLN A 24 -2.55 3.71 7.51
CA GLN A 24 -1.85 2.44 7.59
C GLN A 24 -2.84 1.29 7.81
N ALA A 25 -3.80 1.49 8.70
CA ALA A 25 -4.76 0.44 8.98
C ALA A 25 -5.61 0.11 7.75
N GLU A 26 -6.01 1.13 7.00
CA GLU A 26 -6.80 0.91 5.80
C GLU A 26 -5.98 0.16 4.75
N THR A 27 -4.72 0.52 4.62
CA THR A 27 -3.86 -0.12 3.63
C THR A 27 -3.61 -1.57 4.00
N LEU A 28 -3.35 -1.84 5.28
CA LEU A 28 -3.15 -3.21 5.72
C LEU A 28 -4.40 -4.04 5.51
N ASP A 29 -5.56 -3.48 5.79
CA ASP A 29 -6.79 -4.20 5.62
C ASP A 29 -6.99 -4.59 4.17
N LEU A 30 -6.70 -3.66 3.26
CA LEU A 30 -6.82 -3.93 1.85
C LEU A 30 -5.87 -5.03 1.41
N VAL A 31 -4.64 -4.99 1.88
CA VAL A 31 -3.65 -5.99 1.51
C VAL A 31 -4.04 -7.36 2.05
N GLU A 32 -4.55 -7.40 3.28
CA GLU A 32 -4.95 -8.67 3.86
C GLU A 32 -6.13 -9.28 3.15
N GLN A 33 -7.03 -8.45 2.65
CA GLN A 33 -8.18 -8.96 1.94
C GLN A 33 -7.82 -9.41 0.53
N ASN A 34 -6.70 -8.95 0.03
CA ASN A 34 -6.27 -9.28 -1.32
C ASN A 34 -4.87 -9.83 -1.26
N SER A 35 -4.73 -11.06 -0.82
CA SER A 35 -3.42 -11.63 -0.54
C SER A 35 -2.54 -11.73 -1.77
N SER A 36 -3.11 -11.58 -2.95
CA SER A 36 -2.31 -11.63 -4.16
C SER A 36 -1.71 -10.29 -4.53
N LEU A 37 -2.00 -9.24 -3.78
CA LEU A 37 -1.43 -7.95 -4.09
C LEU A 37 0.05 -7.89 -3.73
N TRP A 38 0.82 -7.28 -4.61
CA TRP A 38 2.21 -7.03 -4.34
C TRP A 38 2.31 -5.59 -3.84
N VAL A 39 3.05 -5.39 -2.77
CA VAL A 39 3.17 -4.09 -2.12
C VAL A 39 4.56 -3.54 -2.37
N PHE A 40 4.62 -2.34 -2.90
CA PHE A 40 5.90 -1.66 -3.10
C PHE A 40 5.92 -0.39 -2.27
N MET A 41 7.00 -0.19 -1.53
CA MET A 41 7.23 1.03 -0.79
C MET A 41 8.54 1.61 -1.26
N GLU A 42 8.47 2.84 -1.76
CA GLU A 42 9.68 3.52 -2.23
C GLU A 42 10.40 2.70 -3.30
N GLY A 43 9.62 2.07 -4.16
CA GLY A 43 10.18 1.31 -5.26
C GLY A 43 10.66 -0.07 -4.90
N ARG A 44 10.46 -0.51 -3.65
CA ARG A 44 10.92 -1.83 -3.26
C ARG A 44 9.76 -2.72 -2.90
N LEU A 45 9.82 -3.97 -3.29
CA LEU A 45 8.79 -4.94 -2.94
C LEU A 45 8.94 -5.28 -1.46
N VAL A 46 7.86 -5.16 -0.72
CA VAL A 46 7.89 -5.43 0.71
C VAL A 46 6.74 -6.37 1.07
N SER A 47 6.84 -6.96 2.25
CA SER A 47 5.78 -7.84 2.72
C SER A 47 4.76 -7.04 3.51
N ALA A 48 3.63 -7.68 3.79
CA ALA A 48 2.62 -7.06 4.62
C ALA A 48 3.16 -6.78 6.02
N ALA A 49 4.03 -7.63 6.52
CA ALA A 49 4.62 -7.38 7.83
C ALA A 49 5.48 -6.13 7.82
N THR A 50 6.22 -5.90 6.75
CA THR A 50 7.00 -4.68 6.63
C THR A 50 6.08 -3.46 6.59
N LEU A 51 4.98 -3.57 5.87
CA LEU A 51 4.03 -2.48 5.80
C LEU A 51 3.44 -2.19 7.18
N ALA A 52 3.15 -3.25 7.95
CA ALA A 52 2.56 -3.08 9.27
C ALA A 52 3.53 -2.41 10.24
N ASN A 53 4.82 -2.62 10.05
CA ASN A 53 5.80 -2.04 10.94
C ASN A 53 6.40 -0.73 10.42
N ALA A 54 5.90 -0.22 9.32
CA ALA A 54 6.42 1.00 8.76
C ALA A 54 5.98 2.20 9.60
N ASN A 55 6.80 3.24 9.59
CA ASN A 55 6.46 4.46 10.29
C ASN A 55 5.64 5.33 9.36
N TRP A 56 4.34 5.18 9.45
CA TRP A 56 3.42 5.85 8.52
C TRP A 56 3.50 7.37 8.63
N ASN A 57 3.69 7.87 9.87
CA ASN A 57 3.77 9.31 10.05
C ASN A 57 4.99 9.89 9.35
N GLU A 58 6.12 9.21 9.47
CA GLU A 58 7.32 9.68 8.81
C GLU A 58 7.18 9.57 7.31
N MET A 59 6.57 8.52 6.82
CA MET A 59 6.33 8.37 5.41
C MET A 59 5.44 9.47 4.87
N ALA A 60 4.44 9.85 5.65
CA ALA A 60 3.56 10.93 5.23
C ALA A 60 4.29 12.25 5.17
N GLU A 61 5.18 12.49 6.12
CA GLU A 61 5.97 13.72 6.13
C GLU A 61 6.92 13.79 4.96
N ASN A 62 7.41 12.64 4.53
CA ASN A 62 8.32 12.59 3.40
C ASN A 62 7.62 12.45 2.07
N GLU A 63 6.30 12.50 2.09
CA GLU A 63 5.49 12.36 0.88
C GLU A 63 5.78 11.06 0.16
N SER A 64 6.05 10.02 0.93
CA SER A 64 6.27 8.69 0.37
C SER A 64 4.97 8.15 -0.18
N THR A 65 5.08 7.22 -1.12
CA THR A 65 3.91 6.60 -1.69
C THR A 65 4.02 5.09 -1.56
N VAL A 66 2.87 4.44 -1.59
CA VAL A 66 2.80 2.98 -1.57
C VAL A 66 2.12 2.58 -2.87
N GLN A 67 2.62 1.53 -3.51
CA GLN A 67 2.04 1.07 -4.76
C GLN A 67 1.57 -0.36 -4.57
N LEU A 68 0.37 -0.64 -5.01
CA LEU A 68 -0.21 -1.97 -4.93
C LEU A 68 -0.48 -2.47 -6.36
N PHE A 69 0.08 -3.64 -6.66
CA PHE A 69 -0.11 -4.24 -7.97
C PHE A 69 -0.75 -5.60 -7.80
N PRO A 70 -1.66 -5.97 -8.67
CA PRO A 70 -2.22 -7.33 -8.60
C PRO A 70 -1.12 -8.33 -8.92
N GLY A 71 -0.94 -9.29 -8.06
CA GLY A 71 0.06 -10.32 -8.28
C GLY A 71 -0.29 -11.15 -9.48
N LEU A 72 0.73 -11.58 -10.18
CA LEU A 72 0.52 -12.46 -11.28
C LEU A 72 0.36 -13.82 -10.76
N VAL A 73 -0.84 -14.23 -10.66
CA VAL A 73 -1.08 -15.46 -10.09
C VAL A 73 -0.87 -16.46 -11.06
N GLY A 74 -0.02 -17.11 -10.88
CA GLY A 74 0.21 -18.21 -11.51
C GLY A 74 -0.44 -18.50 -12.73
N GLY A 75 -0.89 -18.15 -13.02
CA GLY A 75 -1.46 -18.33 -14.02
C GLY A 75 -1.57 -19.35 -14.69
N ILE A 76 -1.42 -19.45 -14.61
CA ILE A 76 -1.67 -20.07 -15.18
C ILE A 76 -1.70 -20.49 -15.56
#